data_401895fb3868904f59a7661319ff4d13
#
_entry.id   401895fb3868904f59a7661319ff4d13
#
_cell.length_a   1.000
_cell.length_b   1.000
_cell.length_c   1.000
_cell.angle_alpha   90.00
_cell.angle_beta   90.00
_cell.angle_gamma   90.00
#
_symmetry.space_group_name_H-M   'P 1'
#
loop_
_entity.id
_entity.type
_entity.pdbx_description
1 polymer ?
#
loop_
_entity_poly.entity_id
_entity_poly.type
_entity_poly.pdbx_seq_one_letter_code
_entity_poly.pdbx_strand_id
1 'polypeptide(L)'
;MANYRLTKQALKQLTQLTKSDIRTAKRIKSVLSSLADGEVKGETLQGYFGFFKLRVGKFRLIHTTINGVVIVAIIEKRETVYKTFQHLIENSNFLDL
;
A
#
# COMPACT_ATOMS: atom_id res chain seq x y z
N MET A 1 -1.01 -20.26 -0.90
CA MET A 1 -0.98 -18.96 -1.56
C MET A 1 -1.05 -17.84 -0.53
N ALA A 2 -0.12 -16.94 -0.61
CA ALA A 2 -0.14 -15.79 0.27
C ALA A 2 -1.16 -14.77 -0.22
N ASN A 3 -1.82 -14.13 0.73
CA ASN A 3 -2.85 -13.15 0.44
C ASN A 3 -2.46 -11.79 0.99
N TYR A 4 -2.96 -10.76 0.34
CA TYR A 4 -2.91 -9.41 0.86
C TYR A 4 -4.31 -8.81 0.80
N ARG A 5 -4.52 -7.74 1.56
CA ARG A 5 -5.79 -7.02 1.55
C ARG A 5 -5.53 -5.55 1.34
N LEU A 6 -6.49 -4.88 0.75
CA LEU A 6 -6.42 -3.45 0.49
C LEU A 6 -7.44 -2.74 1.37
N THR A 7 -7.04 -1.61 1.97
CA THR A 7 -8.00 -0.73 2.61
C THR A 7 -8.90 -0.12 1.53
N LYS A 8 -9.99 0.50 1.95
CA LYS A 8 -10.87 1.20 1.00
C LYS A 8 -10.10 2.26 0.21
N GLN A 9 -9.21 2.97 0.88
CA GLN A 9 -8.37 3.98 0.24
C GLN A 9 -7.46 3.36 -0.82
N ALA A 10 -6.75 2.29 -0.47
CA ALA A 10 -5.85 1.64 -1.41
C ALA A 10 -6.60 1.03 -2.59
N LEU A 11 -7.75 0.43 -2.33
CA LEU A 11 -8.58 -0.14 -3.39
C LEU A 11 -9.04 0.92 -4.38
N LYS A 12 -9.50 2.05 -3.86
CA LYS A 12 -9.93 3.16 -4.71
C LYS A 12 -8.79 3.66 -5.59
N GLN A 13 -7.61 3.81 -5.00
CA GLN A 13 -6.43 4.29 -5.73
C GLN A 13 -5.99 3.31 -6.81
N LEU A 14 -5.96 2.02 -6.49
CA LEU A 14 -5.58 1.00 -7.46
C LEU A 14 -6.61 0.88 -8.58
N THR A 15 -7.90 1.00 -8.26
CA THR A 15 -8.97 0.96 -9.25
C THR A 15 -8.83 2.12 -10.24
N GLN A 16 -8.57 3.33 -9.73
CA GLN A 16 -8.36 4.49 -10.59
C GLN A 16 -7.12 4.32 -11.46
N LEU A 17 -6.06 3.77 -10.89
CA LEU A 17 -4.82 3.55 -11.61
C LEU A 17 -5.01 2.52 -12.73
N THR A 18 -5.83 1.50 -12.50
CA THR A 18 -6.15 0.51 -13.52
C THR A 18 -6.79 1.14 -14.74
N LYS A 19 -7.51 2.24 -14.55
CA LYS A 19 -8.16 2.95 -15.66
C LYS A 19 -7.24 3.94 -16.35
N SER A 20 -6.34 4.58 -15.60
CA SER A 20 -5.50 5.66 -16.14
C SER A 20 -4.11 5.20 -16.57
N ASP A 21 -3.58 4.15 -15.94
CA ASP A 21 -2.24 3.63 -16.23
C ASP A 21 -2.20 2.15 -15.90
N ILE A 22 -2.73 1.35 -16.80
CA ILE A 22 -2.87 -0.08 -16.56
C ILE A 22 -1.53 -0.78 -16.38
N ARG A 23 -0.48 -0.30 -17.04
CA ARG A 23 0.86 -0.89 -16.92
C ARG A 23 1.37 -0.77 -15.49
N THR A 24 1.25 0.40 -14.91
CA THR A 24 1.66 0.64 -13.53
C THR A 24 0.79 -0.15 -12.57
N ALA A 25 -0.52 -0.21 -12.81
CA ALA A 25 -1.43 -0.99 -11.98
C ALA A 25 -1.05 -2.46 -11.96
N LYS A 26 -0.72 -3.04 -13.11
CA LYS A 26 -0.29 -4.43 -13.20
C LYS A 26 1.02 -4.66 -12.45
N ARG A 27 1.96 -3.72 -12.56
CA ARG A 27 3.22 -3.81 -11.86
C ARG A 27 3.01 -3.79 -10.35
N ILE A 28 2.13 -2.92 -9.88
CA ILE A 28 1.80 -2.84 -8.45
C ILE A 28 1.19 -4.15 -7.98
N LYS A 29 0.24 -4.71 -8.71
CA LYS A 29 -0.37 -5.98 -8.33
C LYS A 29 0.65 -7.10 -8.24
N SER A 30 1.61 -7.13 -9.17
CA SER A 30 2.68 -8.13 -9.14
C SER A 30 3.56 -7.96 -7.90
N VAL A 31 3.90 -6.72 -7.56
CA VAL A 31 4.70 -6.42 -6.36
C VAL A 31 3.94 -6.80 -5.10
N LEU A 32 2.64 -6.55 -5.04
CA LEU A 32 1.83 -6.93 -3.88
C LEU A 32 1.80 -8.44 -3.67
N SER A 33 1.73 -9.21 -4.75
CA SER A 33 1.79 -10.66 -4.65
C SER A 33 3.14 -11.11 -4.10
N SER A 34 4.23 -10.53 -4.60
CA SER A 34 5.58 -10.84 -4.11
C SER A 34 5.76 -10.45 -2.64
N LEU A 35 5.18 -9.31 -2.25
CA LEU A 35 5.22 -8.87 -0.87
C LEU A 35 4.48 -9.85 0.05
N ALA A 36 3.30 -10.30 -0.37
CA ALA A 36 2.51 -11.27 0.38
C ALA A 36 3.21 -12.61 0.50
N ASP A 37 3.95 -13.02 -0.53
CA ASP A 37 4.71 -14.26 -0.53
C ASP A 37 6.03 -14.17 0.24
N GLY A 38 6.39 -12.99 0.73
CA GLY A 38 7.64 -12.80 1.44
C GLY A 38 8.87 -12.65 0.56
N GLU A 39 8.69 -12.55 -0.75
CA GLU A 39 9.79 -12.41 -1.70
C GLU A 39 10.37 -10.98 -1.74
N VAL A 40 9.55 -10.02 -1.35
CA VAL A 40 9.92 -8.61 -1.30
C VAL A 40 9.57 -8.09 0.08
N LYS A 41 10.40 -7.19 0.62
CA LYS A 41 10.15 -6.58 1.92
C LYS A 41 10.16 -5.07 1.79
N GLY A 42 9.25 -4.41 2.51
CA GLY A 42 9.26 -2.97 2.61
C GLY A 42 10.30 -2.48 3.61
N GLU A 43 10.59 -1.19 3.53
CA GLU A 43 11.44 -0.52 4.49
C GLU A 43 10.60 0.05 5.61
N THR A 44 11.14 0.06 6.83
CA THR A 44 10.45 0.64 7.98
C THR A 44 10.04 2.07 7.70
N LEU A 45 8.80 2.41 7.98
CA LEU A 45 8.30 3.77 7.84
C LEU A 45 8.61 4.54 9.11
N GLN A 46 9.52 5.51 9.00
CA GLN A 46 9.95 6.29 10.14
C GLN A 46 8.79 7.09 10.75
N GLY A 47 8.64 7.00 12.07
CA GLY A 47 7.57 7.70 12.77
C GLY A 47 6.27 6.92 12.91
N TYR A 48 6.17 5.75 12.28
CA TYR A 48 4.93 4.96 12.32
C TYR A 48 5.28 3.50 12.57
N PHE A 49 5.29 3.12 13.82
CA PHE A 49 5.65 1.76 14.22
C PHE A 49 4.73 0.73 13.58
N GLY A 50 5.34 -0.31 13.01
CA GLY A 50 4.57 -1.40 12.39
C GLY A 50 4.16 -1.16 10.96
N PHE A 51 4.50 0.00 10.41
CA PHE A 51 4.23 0.31 9.01
C PHE A 51 5.51 0.32 8.18
N PHE A 52 5.37 -0.04 6.93
CA PHE A 52 6.49 -0.18 6.00
C PHE A 52 6.15 0.52 4.69
N LYS A 53 7.19 0.98 4.00
CA LYS A 53 7.03 1.61 2.70
C LYS A 53 7.71 0.78 1.63
N LEU A 54 7.15 0.81 0.43
CA LEU A 54 7.68 0.08 -0.70
C LEU A 54 7.54 0.93 -1.95
N ARG A 55 8.62 1.01 -2.72
CA ARG A 55 8.66 1.83 -3.93
C ARG A 55 8.30 1.01 -5.15
N VAL A 56 7.38 1.54 -5.97
CA VAL A 56 7.07 0.97 -7.29
C VAL A 56 7.04 2.13 -8.28
N GLY A 57 8.14 2.37 -8.97
CA GLY A 57 8.26 3.49 -9.90
C GLY A 57 8.03 4.83 -9.20
N LYS A 58 7.07 5.59 -9.69
CA LYS A 58 6.70 6.90 -9.12
C LYS A 58 5.80 6.76 -7.90
N PHE A 59 5.34 5.55 -7.62
CA PHE A 59 4.39 5.30 -6.55
C PHE A 59 5.08 4.76 -5.31
N ARG A 60 4.42 4.96 -4.19
CA ARG A 60 4.81 4.39 -2.90
C ARG A 60 3.61 3.67 -2.33
N LEU A 61 3.87 2.52 -1.72
CA LEU A 61 2.86 1.77 -0.99
C LEU A 61 3.23 1.81 0.47
N ILE A 62 2.25 2.02 1.34
CA ILE A 62 2.47 1.90 2.77
C ILE A 62 1.63 0.72 3.23
N HIS A 63 2.26 -0.22 3.94
CA HIS A 63 1.60 -1.45 4.35
C HIS A 63 1.98 -1.81 5.77
N THR A 64 1.16 -2.66 6.36
CA THR A 64 1.40 -3.25 7.66
C THR A 64 1.02 -4.73 7.59
N THR A 65 1.20 -5.45 8.68
CA THR A 65 0.80 -6.85 8.77
C THR A 65 -0.07 -7.03 10.01
N ILE A 66 -1.23 -7.66 9.83
CA ILE A 66 -2.15 -7.94 10.92
C ILE A 66 -2.51 -9.41 10.83
N ASN A 67 -2.23 -10.15 11.92
CA ASN A 67 -2.49 -11.60 11.98
C ASN A 67 -1.90 -12.34 10.79
N GLY A 68 -0.69 -11.97 10.40
CA GLY A 68 0.04 -12.62 9.30
C GLY A 68 -0.40 -12.21 7.90
N VAL A 69 -1.37 -11.31 7.79
CA VAL A 69 -1.87 -10.86 6.49
C VAL A 69 -1.34 -9.45 6.20
N VAL A 70 -0.79 -9.26 5.02
CA VAL A 70 -0.33 -7.95 4.57
C VAL A 70 -1.53 -7.06 4.26
N ILE A 71 -1.58 -5.89 4.88
CA ILE A 71 -2.63 -4.90 4.67
C ILE A 71 -2.00 -3.69 3.99
N VAL A 72 -2.44 -3.38 2.79
CA VAL A 72 -1.95 -2.21 2.06
C VAL A 72 -2.83 -1.01 2.40
N ALA A 73 -2.24 -0.04 3.10
CA ALA A 73 -2.98 1.10 3.60
C ALA A 73 -3.25 2.15 2.51
N ILE A 74 -2.27 2.39 1.66
CA ILE A 74 -2.36 3.46 0.67
C ILE A 74 -1.41 3.18 -0.50
N ILE A 75 -1.83 3.58 -1.69
CA ILE A 75 -1.04 3.51 -2.93
C ILE A 75 -1.11 4.89 -3.56
N GLU A 76 -0.02 5.63 -3.53
CA GLU A 76 -0.05 7.00 -3.99
C GLU A 76 1.32 7.42 -4.51
N LYS A 77 1.36 8.54 -5.24
CA LYS A 77 2.60 9.08 -5.76
C LYS A 77 3.49 9.53 -4.60
N ARG A 78 4.78 9.43 -4.81
CA ARG A 78 5.80 9.77 -3.83
C ARG A 78 5.61 11.17 -3.23
N GLU A 79 5.20 12.14 -4.05
CA GLU A 79 5.11 13.53 -3.65
C GLU A 79 4.06 13.78 -2.57
N THR A 80 3.03 12.94 -2.50
CA THR A 80 1.88 13.18 -1.62
C THR A 80 1.58 12.05 -0.65
N VAL A 81 2.19 10.88 -0.83
CA VAL A 81 1.80 9.68 -0.08
C VAL A 81 1.89 9.85 1.44
N TYR A 82 2.95 10.48 1.93
CA TYR A 82 3.14 10.60 3.38
C TYR A 82 2.17 11.56 4.02
N LYS A 83 1.87 12.65 3.33
CA LYS A 83 0.87 13.62 3.81
C LYS A 83 -0.52 12.99 3.86
N THR A 84 -0.90 12.28 2.81
CA THR A 84 -2.19 11.61 2.76
C THR A 84 -2.27 10.52 3.83
N PHE A 85 -1.20 9.76 4.01
CA PHE A 85 -1.16 8.71 5.03
C PHE A 85 -1.32 9.28 6.42
N GLN A 86 -0.62 10.37 6.73
CA GLN A 86 -0.74 11.03 8.02
C GLN A 86 -2.18 11.48 8.27
N HIS A 87 -2.81 12.05 7.26
CA HIS A 87 -4.20 12.48 7.34
C HIS A 87 -5.14 11.30 7.63
N LEU A 88 -4.93 10.17 6.95
CA LEU A 88 -5.73 8.97 7.17
C LEU A 88 -5.60 8.46 8.60
N ILE A 89 -4.39 8.42 9.13
CA ILE A 89 -4.15 7.95 10.49
C ILE A 89 -4.84 8.86 11.51
N GLU A 90 -4.78 10.17 11.29
CA GLU A 90 -5.34 11.13 12.24
C GLU A 90 -6.86 11.20 12.22
N ASN A 91 -7.49 10.90 11.09
CA ASN A 91 -8.89 11.23 10.89
C ASN A 91 -9.81 10.05 10.66
N SER A 92 -9.31 8.84 10.61
CA SER A 92 -10.21 7.75 10.29
C SER A 92 -9.69 6.41 10.75
N ASN A 93 -10.59 5.45 10.72
CA ASN A 93 -10.31 4.05 10.94
C ASN A 93 -9.89 3.45 9.60
N PHE A 94 -8.73 3.87 9.10
CA PHE A 94 -8.31 3.54 7.74
C PHE A 94 -8.05 2.04 7.53
N LEU A 95 -7.88 1.29 8.61
CA LEU A 95 -7.72 -0.17 8.53
C LEU A 95 -9.05 -0.90 8.46
N ASP A 96 -10.15 -0.18 8.48
CA ASP A 96 -11.48 -0.77 8.31
C ASP A 96 -11.61 -1.27 6.87
N LEU A 97 -11.79 -2.56 6.74
CA LEU A 97 -11.79 -3.22 5.42
C LEU A 97 -13.18 -3.52 4.92
#